data_58c96c1795be4dab575277fa65ad5e84
#
_entry.id   58c96c1795be4dab575277fa65ad5e84
#
_cell.length_a   1.000
_cell.length_b   1.000
_cell.length_c   1.000
_cell.angle_alpha   90.00
_cell.angle_beta   90.00
_cell.angle_gamma   90.00
#
_symmetry.space_group_name_H-M   'P 1'
#
loop_
_entity.id
_entity.type
_entity.pdbx_description
1 polymer ?
#
loop_
_entity_poly.entity_id
_entity_poly.type
_entity_poly.pdbx_seq_one_letter_code
_entity_poly.pdbx_strand_id
1 'polypeptide(L)'
;MKFRELVLICTALLSFTAFAAEELTVQFNYEGNHGVELCKIHGSFRVAEFTDDRGLGNPRLITASDLGNTAAAGGYQAQAPVTEIIQDAFRQGFASGGAELVEADEAMSISGKLLSSEAQIVERDGVEMIQLTWRVNVQLRKGDRNIWQITLFGRGRTPAADGMTATVHAALNRLINELLGDDYFLQEIL
;
A
#
# COMPACT_ATOMS: atom_id res chain seq x y z
N MET A 1 -52.27 11.41 51.15
CA MET A 1 -51.58 10.24 50.48
C MET A 1 -50.99 10.72 49.15
N LYS A 2 -49.67 10.83 49.07
CA LYS A 2 -48.96 11.31 47.85
C LYS A 2 -48.43 10.10 47.10
N PHE A 3 -48.96 9.86 45.87
CA PHE A 3 -48.44 8.89 44.94
C PHE A 3 -47.11 9.42 44.39
N ARG A 4 -46.01 8.70 44.59
CA ARG A 4 -44.71 8.93 43.95
C ARG A 4 -44.69 8.09 42.69
N GLU A 5 -44.79 8.73 41.54
CA GLU A 5 -44.54 8.10 40.24
C GLU A 5 -43.04 7.80 40.09
N LEU A 6 -42.72 6.53 40.00
CA LEU A 6 -41.38 6.04 39.73
C LEU A 6 -41.18 6.01 38.21
N VAL A 7 -40.53 7.03 37.68
CA VAL A 7 -40.14 7.07 36.23
C VAL A 7 -38.92 6.16 36.05
N LEU A 8 -39.15 4.99 35.47
CA LEU A 8 -38.10 4.06 35.08
C LEU A 8 -37.51 4.55 33.75
N ILE A 9 -36.35 5.23 33.81
CA ILE A 9 -35.59 5.61 32.61
C ILE A 9 -34.87 4.35 32.12
N CYS A 10 -35.43 3.68 31.10
CA CYS A 10 -34.74 2.64 30.33
C CYS A 10 -33.70 3.32 29.43
N THR A 11 -32.46 3.41 29.88
CA THR A 11 -31.32 3.76 29.03
C THR A 11 -31.02 2.57 28.13
N ALA A 12 -31.54 2.60 26.92
CA ALA A 12 -31.14 1.66 25.85
C ALA A 12 -29.67 1.97 25.48
N LEU A 13 -28.74 1.18 26.02
CA LEU A 13 -27.37 1.13 25.55
C LEU A 13 -27.37 0.57 24.13
N LEU A 14 -27.37 1.47 23.15
CA LEU A 14 -27.06 1.13 21.77
C LEU A 14 -25.60 0.70 21.72
N SER A 15 -25.36 -0.60 21.83
CA SER A 15 -24.06 -1.20 21.58
C SER A 15 -23.78 -1.05 20.09
N PHE A 16 -23.04 -0.02 19.70
CA PHE A 16 -22.43 0.04 18.37
C PHE A 16 -21.38 -1.08 18.33
N THR A 17 -21.68 -2.16 17.64
CA THR A 17 -20.67 -3.14 17.25
C THR A 17 -19.77 -2.44 16.25
N ALA A 18 -18.64 -1.92 16.71
CA ALA A 18 -17.58 -1.47 15.83
C ALA A 18 -17.05 -2.72 15.11
N PHE A 19 -17.32 -2.84 13.82
CA PHE A 19 -16.70 -3.87 13.00
C PHE A 19 -15.21 -3.57 12.93
N ALA A 20 -14.41 -4.46 13.57
CA ALA A 20 -12.96 -4.34 13.54
C ALA A 20 -12.43 -4.81 12.19
N ALA A 21 -11.43 -4.09 11.66
CA ALA A 21 -10.65 -4.58 10.54
C ALA A 21 -9.70 -5.68 11.02
N GLU A 22 -9.49 -6.70 10.19
CA GLU A 22 -8.49 -7.73 10.44
C GLU A 22 -7.08 -7.15 10.28
N GLU A 23 -6.24 -7.30 11.29
CA GLU A 23 -4.87 -6.80 11.26
C GLU A 23 -3.95 -7.82 10.59
N LEU A 24 -3.24 -7.38 9.55
CA LEU A 24 -2.28 -8.16 8.80
C LEU A 24 -0.85 -7.75 9.14
N THR A 25 0.02 -8.73 9.35
CA THR A 25 1.46 -8.51 9.40
C THR A 25 2.03 -8.64 7.99
N VAL A 26 2.39 -7.51 7.38
CA VAL A 26 2.97 -7.47 6.04
C VAL A 26 4.49 -7.42 6.16
N GLN A 27 5.14 -8.58 6.17
CA GLN A 27 6.60 -8.72 6.10
C GLN A 27 6.99 -8.96 4.65
N PHE A 28 7.11 -7.86 3.90
CA PHE A 28 7.49 -7.93 2.50
C PHE A 28 9.01 -8.08 2.37
N ASN A 29 9.43 -9.03 1.53
CA ASN A 29 10.80 -9.19 1.09
C ASN A 29 10.80 -9.29 -0.44
N TYR A 30 11.49 -8.37 -1.09
CA TYR A 30 11.56 -8.36 -2.55
C TYR A 30 12.55 -9.40 -3.03
N GLU A 31 12.04 -10.47 -3.63
CA GLU A 31 12.83 -11.56 -4.22
C GLU A 31 12.85 -11.50 -5.76
N GLY A 32 12.28 -10.44 -6.32
CA GLY A 32 12.17 -10.27 -7.77
C GLY A 32 13.52 -9.97 -8.42
N ASN A 33 13.61 -10.27 -9.70
CA ASN A 33 14.72 -9.88 -10.56
C ASN A 33 14.16 -9.01 -11.69
N HIS A 34 14.30 -7.69 -11.55
CA HIS A 34 13.89 -6.73 -12.59
C HIS A 34 14.96 -6.58 -13.71
N GLY A 35 16.16 -7.16 -13.54
CA GLY A 35 17.23 -7.14 -14.54
C GLY A 35 17.89 -5.79 -14.78
N VAL A 36 17.63 -4.78 -13.94
CA VAL A 36 18.17 -3.43 -14.07
C VAL A 36 19.37 -3.26 -13.12
N GLU A 37 20.49 -2.78 -13.65
CA GLU A 37 21.69 -2.48 -12.86
C GLU A 37 21.63 -1.05 -12.30
N LEU A 38 21.11 -0.91 -11.08
CA LEU A 38 20.91 0.37 -10.42
C LEU A 38 22.18 0.90 -9.70
N CYS A 39 23.25 0.11 -9.64
CA CYS A 39 24.56 0.58 -9.21
C CYS A 39 25.14 1.68 -10.12
N LYS A 40 24.55 1.92 -11.30
CA LYS A 40 24.91 2.95 -12.27
C LYS A 40 24.16 4.27 -12.07
N ILE A 41 23.31 4.40 -11.08
CA ILE A 41 22.59 5.64 -10.79
C ILE A 41 23.57 6.80 -10.63
N HIS A 42 23.33 7.90 -11.33
CA HIS A 42 24.16 9.08 -11.28
C HIS A 42 23.91 9.91 -10.01
N GLY A 43 24.87 9.89 -9.09
CA GLY A 43 24.80 10.64 -7.82
C GLY A 43 24.05 9.92 -6.71
N SER A 44 23.83 10.62 -5.59
CA SER A 44 23.09 10.08 -4.44
C SER A 44 21.58 10.00 -4.73
N PHE A 45 20.97 8.89 -4.34
CA PHE A 45 19.56 8.62 -4.58
C PHE A 45 18.81 8.30 -3.28
N ARG A 46 17.62 8.86 -3.10
CA ARG A 46 16.79 8.63 -1.93
C ARG A 46 15.39 8.20 -2.31
N VAL A 47 14.86 7.20 -1.61
CA VAL A 47 13.42 6.92 -1.59
C VAL A 47 12.82 7.73 -0.44
N ALA A 48 12.24 8.88 -0.80
CA ALA A 48 11.65 9.82 0.14
C ALA A 48 10.27 9.34 0.63
N GLU A 49 9.64 10.13 1.49
CA GLU A 49 8.35 9.81 2.09
C GLU A 49 7.24 9.67 1.03
N PHE A 50 6.35 8.69 1.27
CA PHE A 50 5.10 8.50 0.54
C PHE A 50 3.94 9.01 1.40
N THR A 51 3.02 9.74 0.79
CA THR A 51 1.85 10.32 1.47
C THR A 51 0.57 9.58 1.13
N ASP A 52 -0.41 9.62 2.03
CA ASP A 52 -1.72 9.00 1.84
C ASP A 52 -2.75 10.05 1.40
N ASP A 53 -3.08 10.05 0.12
CA ASP A 53 -4.07 10.95 -0.49
C ASP A 53 -5.43 10.25 -0.73
N ARG A 54 -5.67 9.07 -0.11
CA ARG A 54 -6.95 8.34 -0.22
C ARG A 54 -8.11 9.03 0.52
N GLY A 55 -7.82 9.98 1.39
CA GLY A 55 -8.82 10.66 2.23
C GLY A 55 -9.39 9.77 3.33
N LEU A 56 -8.70 8.71 3.73
CA LEU A 56 -9.11 7.79 4.79
C LEU A 56 -8.61 8.27 6.15
N GLY A 57 -9.45 8.11 7.19
CA GLY A 57 -9.05 8.42 8.58
C GLY A 57 -8.06 7.41 9.18
N ASN A 58 -7.89 6.24 8.56
CA ASN A 58 -6.94 5.20 9.01
C ASN A 58 -5.90 4.94 7.90
N PRO A 59 -4.64 5.41 8.06
CA PRO A 59 -3.58 5.22 7.07
C PRO A 59 -3.11 3.75 6.95
N ARG A 60 -3.45 2.91 7.94
CA ARG A 60 -3.14 1.48 7.95
C ARG A 60 -4.14 0.64 7.16
N LEU A 61 -5.32 1.20 6.83
CA LEU A 61 -6.38 0.47 6.13
C LEU A 61 -5.94 0.10 4.70
N ILE A 62 -5.91 -1.20 4.41
CA ILE A 62 -5.64 -1.75 3.08
C ILE A 62 -6.93 -1.67 2.26
N THR A 63 -8.03 -2.16 2.80
CA THR A 63 -9.37 -2.09 2.19
C THR A 63 -10.44 -2.14 3.26
N ALA A 64 -11.56 -1.47 3.02
CA ALA A 64 -12.74 -1.56 3.87
C ALA A 64 -13.64 -2.77 3.52
N SER A 65 -13.34 -3.48 2.44
CA SER A 65 -14.09 -4.67 2.03
C SER A 65 -13.68 -5.88 2.87
N ASP A 66 -14.66 -6.59 3.42
CA ASP A 66 -14.46 -7.85 4.15
C ASP A 66 -14.19 -9.05 3.23
N LEU A 67 -14.43 -8.91 1.93
CA LEU A 67 -14.24 -9.95 0.91
C LEU A 67 -14.94 -11.29 1.25
N GLY A 68 -16.09 -11.21 1.94
CA GLY A 68 -16.82 -12.39 2.40
C GLY A 68 -16.28 -13.02 3.69
N ASN A 69 -15.25 -12.46 4.30
CA ASN A 69 -14.73 -12.90 5.60
C ASN A 69 -15.39 -12.13 6.75
N THR A 70 -16.28 -12.79 7.49
CA THR A 70 -17.00 -12.18 8.61
C THR A 70 -16.09 -11.73 9.75
N ALA A 71 -14.90 -12.34 9.91
CA ALA A 71 -13.91 -11.90 10.89
C ALA A 71 -13.27 -10.57 10.49
N ALA A 72 -13.24 -10.25 9.19
CA ALA A 72 -12.75 -9.00 8.63
C ALA A 72 -13.89 -8.03 8.28
N ALA A 73 -14.99 -8.01 9.02
CA ALA A 73 -16.16 -7.18 8.72
C ALA A 73 -15.86 -5.66 8.63
N GLY A 74 -14.74 -5.20 9.21
CA GLY A 74 -14.20 -3.85 9.05
C GLY A 74 -13.16 -3.72 7.93
N GLY A 75 -12.96 -4.76 7.12
CA GLY A 75 -11.93 -4.84 6.10
C GLY A 75 -10.58 -5.34 6.64
N TYR A 76 -9.50 -4.97 5.96
CA TYR A 76 -8.14 -5.39 6.30
C TYR A 76 -7.25 -4.18 6.54
N GLN A 77 -6.45 -4.22 7.60
CA GLN A 77 -5.46 -3.20 7.90
C GLN A 77 -4.07 -3.81 8.11
N ALA A 78 -3.03 -3.06 7.77
CA ALA A 78 -1.65 -3.47 8.03
C ALA A 78 -1.19 -3.05 9.43
N GLN A 79 -0.07 -3.63 9.89
CA GLN A 79 0.57 -3.25 11.16
C GLN A 79 1.17 -1.83 11.13
N ALA A 80 1.48 -1.30 9.93
CA ALA A 80 2.04 0.04 9.70
C ALA A 80 1.22 0.80 8.64
N PRO A 81 1.37 2.11 8.48
CA PRO A 81 0.80 2.86 7.37
C PRO A 81 1.13 2.22 6.02
N VAL A 82 0.13 2.10 5.15
CA VAL A 82 0.30 1.46 3.83
C VAL A 82 1.37 2.18 3.00
N THR A 83 1.49 3.49 3.16
CA THR A 83 2.51 4.31 2.48
C THR A 83 3.94 3.98 2.91
N GLU A 84 4.16 3.68 4.19
CA GLU A 84 5.46 3.22 4.70
C GLU A 84 5.83 1.85 4.14
N ILE A 85 4.87 0.94 4.04
CA ILE A 85 5.06 -0.40 3.44
C ILE A 85 5.43 -0.27 1.96
N ILE A 86 4.76 0.61 1.21
CA ILE A 86 5.07 0.87 -0.19
C ILE A 86 6.46 1.51 -0.32
N GLN A 87 6.80 2.48 0.52
CA GLN A 87 8.11 3.13 0.53
C GLN A 87 9.23 2.12 0.77
N ASP A 88 9.05 1.25 1.78
CA ASP A 88 10.02 0.20 2.08
C ASP A 88 10.17 -0.80 0.93
N ALA A 89 9.07 -1.18 0.28
CA ALA A 89 9.11 -2.05 -0.90
C ALA A 89 9.93 -1.42 -2.04
N PHE A 90 9.78 -0.12 -2.30
CA PHE A 90 10.63 0.56 -3.29
C PHE A 90 12.10 0.60 -2.87
N ARG A 91 12.40 0.85 -1.59
CA ARG A 91 13.79 0.76 -1.09
C ARG A 91 14.39 -0.61 -1.38
N GLN A 92 13.65 -1.68 -1.09
CA GLN A 92 14.08 -3.05 -1.37
C GLN A 92 14.29 -3.29 -2.88
N GLY A 93 13.37 -2.82 -3.73
CA GLY A 93 13.49 -2.91 -5.19
C GLY A 93 14.74 -2.21 -5.71
N PHE A 94 15.04 -0.99 -5.26
CA PHE A 94 16.25 -0.27 -5.64
C PHE A 94 17.53 -0.96 -5.11
N ALA A 95 17.52 -1.38 -3.86
CA ALA A 95 18.65 -2.09 -3.25
C ALA A 95 18.94 -3.42 -3.97
N SER A 96 17.93 -4.16 -4.42
CA SER A 96 18.09 -5.42 -5.17
C SER A 96 18.79 -5.22 -6.51
N GLY A 97 18.68 -4.02 -7.12
CA GLY A 97 19.42 -3.64 -8.33
C GLY A 97 20.82 -3.08 -8.05
N GLY A 98 21.23 -3.02 -6.79
CA GLY A 98 22.53 -2.51 -6.37
C GLY A 98 22.60 -0.99 -6.18
N ALA A 99 21.46 -0.30 -6.05
CA ALA A 99 21.44 1.13 -5.75
C ALA A 99 21.98 1.41 -4.34
N GLU A 100 22.85 2.39 -4.22
CA GLU A 100 23.27 2.93 -2.92
C GLU A 100 22.32 4.06 -2.53
N LEU A 101 21.43 3.75 -1.56
CA LEU A 101 20.43 4.70 -1.09
C LEU A 101 21.00 5.55 0.06
N VAL A 102 20.65 6.84 0.04
CA VAL A 102 21.01 7.79 1.11
C VAL A 102 19.74 8.25 1.85
N GLU A 103 19.89 8.67 3.10
CA GLU A 103 18.78 9.21 3.90
C GLU A 103 18.65 10.73 3.76
N ALA A 104 19.73 11.43 3.41
CA ALA A 104 19.77 12.89 3.23
C ALA A 104 20.82 13.27 2.18
N ASP A 105 20.85 14.56 1.81
CA ASP A 105 21.81 15.15 0.87
C ASP A 105 21.81 14.46 -0.51
N GLU A 106 20.61 14.09 -0.94
CA GLU A 106 20.41 13.41 -2.23
C GLU A 106 20.52 14.37 -3.42
N ALA A 107 21.13 13.88 -4.51
CA ALA A 107 21.10 14.53 -5.83
C ALA A 107 19.73 14.31 -6.50
N MET A 108 19.14 13.14 -6.29
CA MET A 108 17.82 12.76 -6.79
C MET A 108 17.00 12.07 -5.71
N SER A 109 15.67 12.24 -5.74
CA SER A 109 14.76 11.53 -4.86
C SER A 109 13.50 11.11 -5.58
N ILE A 110 12.99 9.94 -5.20
CA ILE A 110 11.67 9.45 -5.57
C ILE A 110 10.73 9.56 -4.38
N SER A 111 9.54 10.08 -4.61
CA SER A 111 8.47 10.16 -3.62
C SER A 111 7.14 9.75 -4.25
N GLY A 112 6.12 9.49 -3.45
CA GLY A 112 4.84 9.05 -3.99
C GLY A 112 3.64 9.47 -3.16
N LYS A 113 2.46 9.32 -3.79
CA LYS A 113 1.15 9.53 -3.19
C LYS A 113 0.27 8.32 -3.44
N LEU A 114 -0.20 7.68 -2.39
CA LEU A 114 -1.20 6.62 -2.50
C LEU A 114 -2.57 7.26 -2.74
N LEU A 115 -3.11 7.08 -3.96
CA LEU A 115 -4.36 7.72 -4.39
C LEU A 115 -5.60 6.86 -4.14
N SER A 116 -5.49 5.53 -4.28
CA SER A 116 -6.57 4.60 -3.98
C SER A 116 -6.03 3.21 -3.60
N SER A 117 -6.88 2.47 -2.89
CA SER A 117 -6.67 1.07 -2.52
C SER A 117 -8.02 0.35 -2.61
N GLU A 118 -8.14 -0.55 -3.56
CA GLU A 118 -9.40 -1.24 -3.87
C GLU A 118 -9.16 -2.74 -3.90
N ALA A 119 -9.99 -3.50 -3.19
CA ALA A 119 -9.93 -4.95 -3.19
C ALA A 119 -11.29 -5.56 -3.50
N GLN A 120 -11.27 -6.68 -4.23
CA GLN A 120 -12.48 -7.44 -4.61
C GLN A 120 -12.15 -8.91 -4.80
N ILE A 121 -13.19 -9.74 -4.70
CA ILE A 121 -13.11 -11.13 -5.17
C ILE A 121 -13.44 -11.14 -6.66
N VAL A 122 -12.62 -11.86 -7.42
CA VAL A 122 -12.85 -12.16 -8.83
C VAL A 122 -12.71 -13.64 -9.07
N GLU A 123 -13.53 -14.23 -9.94
CA GLU A 123 -13.38 -15.61 -10.36
C GLU A 123 -12.51 -15.69 -11.63
N ARG A 124 -11.58 -16.63 -11.64
CA ARG A 124 -10.78 -16.93 -12.82
C ARG A 124 -10.57 -18.44 -12.93
N ASP A 125 -10.99 -18.99 -14.05
CA ASP A 125 -10.85 -20.42 -14.35
C ASP A 125 -11.46 -21.32 -13.24
N GLY A 126 -12.59 -20.90 -12.63
CA GLY A 126 -13.27 -21.59 -11.54
C GLY A 126 -12.59 -21.45 -10.16
N VAL A 127 -11.59 -20.57 -10.04
CA VAL A 127 -10.89 -20.27 -8.77
C VAL A 127 -11.24 -18.86 -8.31
N GLU A 128 -11.67 -18.73 -7.07
CA GLU A 128 -11.83 -17.42 -6.43
C GLU A 128 -10.46 -16.81 -6.14
N MET A 129 -10.27 -15.58 -6.59
CA MET A 129 -9.04 -14.81 -6.42
C MET A 129 -9.34 -13.53 -5.65
N ILE A 130 -8.49 -13.16 -4.71
CA ILE A 130 -8.45 -11.80 -4.20
C ILE A 130 -7.67 -10.94 -5.19
N GLN A 131 -8.25 -9.83 -5.63
CA GLN A 131 -7.56 -8.82 -6.40
C GLN A 131 -7.50 -7.52 -5.60
N LEU A 132 -6.27 -7.06 -5.33
CA LEU A 132 -5.98 -5.74 -4.76
C LEU A 132 -5.39 -4.85 -5.84
N THR A 133 -5.85 -3.61 -5.93
CA THR A 133 -5.29 -2.60 -6.83
C THR A 133 -4.95 -1.35 -6.05
N TRP A 134 -3.67 -1.00 -6.00
CA TRP A 134 -3.19 0.29 -5.52
C TRP A 134 -2.89 1.22 -6.68
N ARG A 135 -3.31 2.47 -6.57
CA ARG A 135 -2.91 3.55 -7.47
C ARG A 135 -1.95 4.46 -6.73
N VAL A 136 -0.72 4.54 -7.23
CA VAL A 136 0.34 5.32 -6.60
C VAL A 136 0.88 6.31 -7.63
N ASN A 137 0.73 7.60 -7.38
CA ASN A 137 1.39 8.62 -8.18
C ASN A 137 2.82 8.78 -7.67
N VAL A 138 3.79 8.58 -8.54
CA VAL A 138 5.21 8.59 -8.20
C VAL A 138 5.89 9.73 -8.95
N GLN A 139 6.79 10.44 -8.28
CA GLN A 139 7.53 11.59 -8.81
C GLN A 139 9.03 11.39 -8.57
N LEU A 140 9.82 11.68 -9.60
CA LEU A 140 11.27 11.76 -9.51
C LEU A 140 11.69 13.25 -9.50
N ARG A 141 12.48 13.62 -8.51
CA ARG A 141 13.00 14.97 -8.37
C ARG A 141 14.53 15.00 -8.47
N LYS A 142 15.05 16.05 -9.09
CA LYS A 142 16.46 16.38 -9.11
C LYS A 142 16.63 17.79 -8.54
N GLY A 143 17.13 17.86 -7.30
CA GLY A 143 17.03 19.07 -6.49
C GLY A 143 15.56 19.50 -6.32
N ASP A 144 15.24 20.74 -6.64
CA ASP A 144 13.88 21.29 -6.53
C ASP A 144 12.97 21.00 -7.75
N ARG A 145 13.48 20.35 -8.78
CA ARG A 145 12.75 20.13 -10.04
C ARG A 145 12.14 18.73 -10.06
N ASN A 146 10.84 18.65 -10.38
CA ASN A 146 10.21 17.40 -10.79
C ASN A 146 10.59 17.13 -12.24
N ILE A 147 11.32 16.03 -12.50
CA ILE A 147 11.83 15.68 -13.84
C ILE A 147 11.05 14.52 -14.47
N TRP A 148 10.36 13.72 -13.66
CA TRP A 148 9.52 12.62 -14.15
C TRP A 148 8.38 12.34 -13.17
N GLN A 149 7.22 11.92 -13.69
CA GLN A 149 6.06 11.58 -12.88
C GLN A 149 5.15 10.61 -13.62
N ILE A 150 4.66 9.59 -12.92
CA ILE A 150 3.68 8.63 -13.44
C ILE A 150 2.72 8.16 -12.34
N THR A 151 1.58 7.60 -12.74
CA THR A 151 0.72 6.82 -11.84
C THR A 151 0.90 5.33 -12.12
N LEU A 152 1.44 4.61 -11.14
CA LEU A 152 1.62 3.17 -11.16
C LEU A 152 0.36 2.45 -10.64
N PHE A 153 0.15 1.23 -11.12
CA PHE A 153 -0.95 0.36 -10.72
C PHE A 153 -0.42 -0.95 -10.12
N GLY A 154 -0.24 -0.97 -8.81
CA GLY A 154 0.12 -2.18 -8.06
C GLY A 154 -1.05 -3.14 -8.00
N ARG A 155 -1.21 -3.98 -9.03
CA ARG A 155 -2.26 -4.99 -9.06
C ARG A 155 -1.72 -6.34 -8.58
N GLY A 156 -2.08 -6.72 -7.34
CA GLY A 156 -1.92 -8.07 -6.82
C GLY A 156 -3.16 -8.92 -7.10
N ARG A 157 -2.94 -10.17 -7.51
CA ARG A 157 -4.02 -11.15 -7.65
C ARG A 157 -3.49 -12.52 -7.25
N THR A 158 -4.11 -13.13 -6.24
CA THR A 158 -3.74 -14.44 -5.71
C THR A 158 -5.00 -15.26 -5.42
N PRO A 159 -4.92 -16.59 -5.37
CA PRO A 159 -6.03 -17.40 -4.88
C PRO A 159 -6.54 -16.90 -3.53
N ALA A 160 -7.86 -16.88 -3.34
CA ALA A 160 -8.45 -16.44 -2.06
C ALA A 160 -7.95 -17.28 -0.86
N ALA A 161 -7.60 -18.53 -1.10
CA ALA A 161 -7.01 -19.43 -0.09
C ALA A 161 -5.64 -18.96 0.43
N ASP A 162 -4.87 -18.18 -0.36
CA ASP A 162 -3.56 -17.65 0.03
C ASP A 162 -3.68 -16.40 0.91
N GLY A 163 -4.89 -15.81 0.98
CA GLY A 163 -5.22 -14.69 1.83
C GLY A 163 -4.74 -13.32 1.33
N MET A 164 -5.12 -12.27 2.07
CA MET A 164 -4.85 -10.88 1.70
C MET A 164 -3.36 -10.54 1.75
N THR A 165 -2.59 -11.11 2.67
CA THR A 165 -1.13 -10.83 2.78
C THR A 165 -0.38 -11.21 1.50
N ALA A 166 -0.68 -12.39 0.92
CA ALA A 166 -0.09 -12.80 -0.36
C ALA A 166 -0.46 -11.85 -1.49
N THR A 167 -1.71 -11.36 -1.49
CA THR A 167 -2.19 -10.39 -2.48
C THR A 167 -1.49 -9.04 -2.36
N VAL A 168 -1.22 -8.57 -1.11
CA VAL A 168 -0.43 -7.37 -0.84
C VAL A 168 0.99 -7.52 -1.37
N HIS A 169 1.66 -8.65 -1.12
CA HIS A 169 3.00 -8.93 -1.65
C HIS A 169 3.02 -8.90 -3.19
N ALA A 170 2.01 -9.49 -3.84
CA ALA A 170 1.90 -9.45 -5.29
C ALA A 170 1.69 -8.02 -5.83
N ALA A 171 0.93 -7.17 -5.11
CA ALA A 171 0.73 -5.78 -5.47
C ALA A 171 2.02 -4.96 -5.33
N LEU A 172 2.80 -5.17 -4.26
CA LEU A 172 4.10 -4.51 -4.06
C LEU A 172 5.12 -4.90 -5.14
N ASN A 173 5.24 -6.20 -5.42
CA ASN A 173 6.08 -6.69 -6.52
C ASN A 173 5.70 -6.05 -7.86
N ARG A 174 4.40 -5.89 -8.12
CA ARG A 174 3.92 -5.26 -9.35
C ARG A 174 4.31 -3.78 -9.42
N LEU A 175 4.19 -3.01 -8.32
CA LEU A 175 4.61 -1.61 -8.27
C LEU A 175 6.10 -1.46 -8.58
N ILE A 176 6.96 -2.29 -7.97
CA ILE A 176 8.40 -2.26 -8.20
C ILE A 176 8.70 -2.56 -9.67
N ASN A 177 8.10 -3.62 -10.21
CA ASN A 177 8.35 -4.04 -11.60
C ASN A 177 7.82 -3.02 -12.61
N GLU A 178 6.71 -2.33 -12.34
CA GLU A 178 6.21 -1.26 -13.20
C GLU A 178 7.13 -0.05 -13.19
N LEU A 179 7.65 0.35 -12.02
CA LEU A 179 8.59 1.46 -11.92
C LEU A 179 9.91 1.15 -12.62
N LEU A 180 10.51 0.01 -12.28
CA LEU A 180 11.82 -0.37 -12.81
C LEU A 180 11.76 -0.94 -14.25
N GLY A 181 10.56 -1.10 -14.79
CA GLY A 181 10.32 -1.39 -16.20
C GLY A 181 9.97 -0.16 -17.06
N ASP A 182 9.92 1.04 -16.48
CA ASP A 182 9.65 2.26 -17.22
C ASP A 182 10.94 2.83 -17.80
N ASP A 183 11.07 2.76 -19.13
CA ASP A 183 12.27 3.19 -19.85
C ASP A 183 12.57 4.68 -19.67
N TYR A 184 11.54 5.53 -19.57
CA TYR A 184 11.74 6.97 -19.36
C TYR A 184 12.26 7.26 -17.96
N PHE A 185 11.73 6.55 -16.95
CA PHE A 185 12.26 6.63 -15.59
C PHE A 185 13.73 6.23 -15.55
N LEU A 186 14.08 5.10 -16.16
CA LEU A 186 15.45 4.60 -16.19
C LEU A 186 16.41 5.56 -16.89
N GLN A 187 15.97 6.21 -17.99
CA GLN A 187 16.77 7.21 -18.70
C GLN A 187 17.09 8.45 -17.84
N GLU A 188 16.22 8.80 -16.89
CA GLU A 188 16.44 9.95 -16.01
C GLU A 188 17.40 9.64 -14.84
N ILE A 189 17.52 8.37 -14.44
CA ILE A 189 18.34 8.01 -13.26
C ILE A 189 19.68 7.35 -13.63
N LEU A 190 19.81 6.73 -14.81
CA LEU A 190 21.01 6.03 -15.30
C LEU A 190 21.79 6.89 -16.30
#